data_99a738ded1ccc31f3536b74f81b6856c
#
_entry.id   99a738ded1ccc31f3536b74f81b6856c
#
_cell.length_a   1.000
_cell.length_b   1.000
_cell.length_c   1.000
_cell.angle_alpha   90.00
_cell.angle_beta   90.00
_cell.angle_gamma   90.00
#
_symmetry.space_group_name_H-M   'P 1'
#
loop_
_entity.id
_entity.type
_entity.pdbx_description
1 polymer ?
#
loop_
_entity_poly.entity_id
_entity_poly.type
_entity_poly.pdbx_seq_one_letter_code
_entity_poly.pdbx_strand_id
1 'polypeptide(L)'
;TVVAITHDRYFLDNVAGWILELDRGRGIPYEGNYSSWLEQKGKRLKQEERGETRRQKELKKELEWVRMSPKARASKNKARLDRYKELAAQEYDTKDGAAQIQIPITRKLGQKVVIAEGLSKSFDGRMIFEDMSFDLPPGGIVGIIGPNGAGKTTLFRMIMGQEDADAGVLAVGETVDISYVDQSRDALDAKKTVYQEISGGNETLEVGKAKIHARSYCGRFNFKGTDQQKFVGDLSGGERNRVHMAKLLRSGGNLLLLDEPTNDLDIETLRALEEGLSSFGGCAVVVSHDRWFLDRIATHILSFEGDGSVVWCEGNYRSYELQRKDRLGDAADAPVGGRFKPLSR
;
A
#
# COMPACT_ATOMS: atom_id res chain seq x y z
N THR A 1 -30.62 6.56 9.31
CA THR A 1 -29.30 7.04 8.91
C THR A 1 -28.24 6.16 9.58
N VAL A 2 -27.27 5.66 8.82
CA VAL A 2 -26.13 4.89 9.35
C VAL A 2 -24.87 5.69 9.09
N VAL A 3 -24.01 5.82 10.12
CA VAL A 3 -22.68 6.41 10.01
C VAL A 3 -21.68 5.31 10.31
N ALA A 4 -20.80 5.00 9.36
CA ALA A 4 -19.77 3.97 9.49
C ALA A 4 -18.37 4.60 9.34
N ILE A 5 -17.44 4.17 10.19
CA ILE A 5 -16.01 4.48 10.06
C ILE A 5 -15.35 3.22 9.51
N THR A 6 -14.79 3.31 8.32
CA THR A 6 -14.18 2.15 7.66
C THR A 6 -13.08 2.58 6.70
N HIS A 7 -12.11 1.70 6.48
CA HIS A 7 -11.09 1.81 5.45
C HIS A 7 -11.37 0.86 4.28
N ASP A 8 -12.45 0.06 4.35
CA ASP A 8 -12.87 -0.83 3.28
C ASP A 8 -13.46 -0.01 2.12
N ARG A 9 -12.66 0.15 1.08
CA ARG A 9 -13.00 0.93 -0.12
C ARG A 9 -14.12 0.29 -0.93
N TYR A 10 -14.19 -1.04 -0.94
CA TYR A 10 -15.24 -1.78 -1.62
C TYR A 10 -16.59 -1.57 -0.94
N PHE A 11 -16.62 -1.63 0.40
CA PHE A 11 -17.81 -1.29 1.17
C PHE A 11 -18.25 0.16 0.92
N LEU A 12 -17.33 1.13 0.97
CA LEU A 12 -17.64 2.54 0.70
C LEU A 12 -18.17 2.77 -0.71
N ASP A 13 -17.65 2.04 -1.70
CA ASP A 13 -18.06 2.21 -3.09
C ASP A 13 -19.47 1.67 -3.36
N ASN A 14 -19.86 0.58 -2.68
CA ASN A 14 -21.15 -0.09 -2.89
C ASN A 14 -22.27 0.40 -1.96
N VAL A 15 -21.95 0.96 -0.79
CA VAL A 15 -22.95 1.25 0.25
C VAL A 15 -23.06 2.74 0.57
N ALA A 16 -21.96 3.51 0.45
CA ALA A 16 -21.97 4.91 0.84
C ALA A 16 -22.64 5.80 -0.20
N GLY A 17 -23.63 6.58 0.22
CA GLY A 17 -24.20 7.68 -0.58
C GLY A 17 -23.53 9.03 -0.30
N TRP A 18 -22.82 9.13 0.83
CA TRP A 18 -22.05 10.30 1.25
C TRP A 18 -20.77 9.86 1.95
N ILE A 19 -19.67 10.59 1.72
CA ILE A 19 -18.41 10.38 2.41
C ILE A 19 -18.04 11.69 3.12
N LEU A 20 -17.76 11.60 4.42
CA LEU A 20 -17.19 12.67 5.21
C LEU A 20 -15.70 12.43 5.41
N GLU A 21 -14.88 13.20 4.71
CA GLU A 21 -13.43 13.17 4.89
C GLU A 21 -13.04 14.08 6.06
N LEU A 22 -12.29 13.54 7.01
CA LEU A 22 -11.65 14.33 8.07
C LEU A 22 -10.23 14.68 7.65
N ASP A 23 -10.01 15.91 7.24
CA ASP A 23 -8.71 16.40 6.76
C ASP A 23 -8.32 17.65 7.56
N ARG A 24 -7.17 17.63 8.24
CA ARG A 24 -6.61 18.78 9.00
C ARG A 24 -7.58 19.41 9.99
N GLY A 25 -8.31 18.58 10.72
CA GLY A 25 -9.31 19.05 11.70
C GLY A 25 -10.60 19.62 11.09
N ARG A 26 -10.80 19.47 9.79
CA ARG A 26 -12.02 19.87 9.08
C ARG A 26 -12.73 18.65 8.53
N GLY A 27 -14.06 18.66 8.62
CA GLY A 27 -14.92 17.68 7.96
C GLY A 27 -15.33 18.21 6.58
N ILE A 28 -14.99 17.46 5.52
CA ILE A 28 -15.32 17.82 4.15
C ILE A 28 -16.29 16.77 3.61
N PRO A 29 -17.57 17.14 3.39
CA PRO A 29 -18.55 16.21 2.85
C PRO A 29 -18.42 16.10 1.34
N TYR A 30 -18.54 14.87 0.83
CA TYR A 30 -18.62 14.55 -0.58
C TYR A 30 -19.87 13.74 -0.86
N GLU A 31 -20.61 14.11 -1.86
CA GLU A 31 -21.75 13.35 -2.34
C GLU A 31 -21.30 12.22 -3.26
N GLY A 32 -21.85 11.04 -3.02
CA GLY A 32 -21.57 9.83 -3.81
C GLY A 32 -20.74 8.80 -3.05
N ASN A 33 -20.31 7.79 -3.80
CA ASN A 33 -19.53 6.66 -3.33
C ASN A 33 -18.01 6.95 -3.33
N TYR A 34 -17.20 5.93 -3.02
CA TYR A 34 -15.74 6.06 -2.95
C TYR A 34 -15.12 6.52 -4.28
N SER A 35 -15.58 5.99 -5.41
CA SER A 35 -15.11 6.39 -6.75
C SER A 35 -15.39 7.88 -7.02
N SER A 36 -16.60 8.35 -6.70
CA SER A 36 -16.97 9.77 -6.83
C SER A 36 -16.13 10.67 -5.93
N TRP A 37 -15.93 10.26 -4.67
CA TRP A 37 -15.05 10.97 -3.72
C TRP A 37 -13.64 11.11 -4.29
N LEU A 38 -13.11 10.04 -4.90
CA LEU A 38 -11.78 10.00 -5.48
C LEU A 38 -11.59 11.05 -6.56
N GLU A 39 -12.56 11.15 -7.49
CA GLU A 39 -12.55 12.14 -8.55
C GLU A 39 -12.65 13.58 -8.00
N GLN A 40 -13.58 13.80 -7.07
CA GLN A 40 -13.80 15.11 -6.47
C GLN A 40 -12.57 15.56 -5.67
N LYS A 41 -11.96 14.67 -4.89
CA LYS A 41 -10.70 14.93 -4.19
C LYS A 41 -9.57 15.25 -5.16
N GLY A 42 -9.44 14.50 -6.25
CA GLY A 42 -8.45 14.77 -7.29
C GLY A 42 -8.60 16.14 -7.94
N LYS A 43 -9.83 16.55 -8.23
CA LYS A 43 -10.14 17.90 -8.76
C LYS A 43 -9.79 19.00 -7.75
N ARG A 44 -10.16 18.80 -6.47
CA ARG A 44 -9.84 19.74 -5.37
C ARG A 44 -8.32 19.93 -5.25
N LEU A 45 -7.56 18.83 -5.17
CA LEU A 45 -6.10 18.88 -5.03
C LEU A 45 -5.41 19.60 -6.19
N LYS A 46 -5.86 19.35 -7.43
CA LYS A 46 -5.35 20.08 -8.59
C LYS A 46 -5.66 21.58 -8.55
N GLN A 47 -6.81 21.98 -8.01
CA GLN A 47 -7.15 23.39 -7.83
C GLN A 47 -6.29 24.04 -6.74
N GLU A 48 -6.09 23.37 -5.61
CA GLU A 48 -5.23 23.81 -4.51
C GLU A 48 -3.78 23.99 -5.00
N GLU A 49 -3.23 23.03 -5.74
CA GLU A 49 -1.88 23.10 -6.32
C GLU A 49 -1.71 24.26 -7.31
N ARG A 50 -2.71 24.48 -8.17
CA ARG A 50 -2.70 25.64 -9.09
C ARG A 50 -2.78 26.96 -8.32
N GLY A 51 -3.60 27.01 -7.27
CA GLY A 51 -3.72 28.15 -6.37
C GLY A 51 -2.37 28.47 -5.71
N GLU A 52 -1.72 27.45 -5.15
CA GLU A 52 -0.44 27.59 -4.48
C GLU A 52 0.69 28.02 -5.45
N THR A 53 0.74 27.42 -6.64
CA THR A 53 1.72 27.80 -7.68
C THR A 53 1.54 29.27 -8.08
N ARG A 54 0.29 29.76 -8.17
CA ARG A 54 0.00 31.16 -8.45
C ARG A 54 0.44 32.06 -7.30
N ARG A 55 0.12 31.68 -6.06
CA ARG A 55 0.52 32.38 -4.83
C ARG A 55 2.04 32.48 -4.72
N GLN A 56 2.77 31.40 -4.93
CA GLN A 56 4.24 31.40 -4.89
C GLN A 56 4.85 32.33 -5.94
N LYS A 57 4.29 32.35 -7.15
CA LYS A 57 4.72 33.29 -8.20
C LYS A 57 4.48 34.75 -7.81
N GLU A 58 3.33 35.02 -7.17
CA GLU A 58 3.02 36.38 -6.67
C GLU A 58 3.95 36.75 -5.52
N LEU A 59 4.15 35.83 -4.54
CA LEU A 59 5.05 36.06 -3.41
C LEU A 59 6.49 36.33 -3.87
N LYS A 60 6.98 35.59 -4.87
CA LYS A 60 8.30 35.82 -5.45
C LYS A 60 8.42 37.22 -6.09
N LYS A 61 7.41 37.65 -6.86
CA LYS A 61 7.35 38.99 -7.44
C LYS A 61 7.34 40.10 -6.38
N GLU A 62 6.52 39.90 -5.33
CA GLU A 62 6.45 40.86 -4.23
C GLU A 62 7.76 40.91 -3.41
N LEU A 63 8.41 39.75 -3.22
CA LEU A 63 9.71 39.67 -2.55
C LEU A 63 10.82 40.38 -3.34
N GLU A 64 10.86 40.17 -4.66
CA GLU A 64 11.81 40.88 -5.52
C GLU A 64 11.60 42.39 -5.42
N TRP A 65 10.34 42.83 -5.42
CA TRP A 65 10.01 44.23 -5.25
C TRP A 65 10.40 44.76 -3.85
N VAL A 66 10.18 44.00 -2.77
CA VAL A 66 10.61 44.35 -1.40
C VAL A 66 12.14 44.50 -1.31
N ARG A 67 12.91 43.75 -2.07
CA ARG A 67 14.37 43.78 -2.11
C ARG A 67 14.95 44.97 -2.93
N MET A 68 14.13 45.62 -3.77
CA MET A 68 14.57 46.80 -4.51
C MET A 68 14.93 47.97 -3.58
N SER A 69 15.84 48.84 -4.03
CA SER A 69 16.38 49.97 -3.23
C SER A 69 15.29 50.97 -2.80
N PRO A 70 15.49 51.72 -1.67
CA PRO A 70 14.51 52.67 -1.15
C PRO A 70 14.09 53.75 -2.12
N LYS A 71 14.97 54.15 -3.05
CA LYS A 71 14.68 55.15 -4.10
C LYS A 71 13.66 54.65 -5.14
N ALA A 72 13.54 53.33 -5.34
CA ALA A 72 12.54 52.74 -6.23
C ALA A 72 11.19 52.51 -5.52
N ARG A 73 11.10 52.72 -4.21
CA ARG A 73 9.92 52.52 -3.37
C ARG A 73 9.22 53.87 -3.09
N ALA A 74 8.81 54.63 -4.09
CA ALA A 74 8.09 55.87 -3.86
C ALA A 74 6.74 55.61 -3.11
N SER A 75 6.37 56.52 -2.26
CA SER A 75 5.35 56.64 -1.20
C SER A 75 3.98 55.94 -1.28
N LYS A 76 3.69 55.06 -2.23
CA LYS A 76 2.39 54.33 -2.34
C LYS A 76 2.39 52.88 -1.77
N ASN A 77 3.27 52.55 -0.84
CA ASN A 77 3.71 51.18 -0.67
C ASN A 77 3.33 50.44 0.61
N LYS A 78 2.58 51.07 1.53
CA LYS A 78 2.11 50.41 2.74
C LYS A 78 1.17 49.24 2.40
N ALA A 79 0.22 49.49 1.53
CA ALA A 79 -0.76 48.47 1.09
C ALA A 79 -0.10 47.24 0.41
N ARG A 80 0.98 47.46 -0.37
CA ARG A 80 1.71 46.39 -1.05
C ARG A 80 2.59 45.58 -0.09
N LEU A 81 3.16 46.26 0.92
CA LEU A 81 3.91 45.60 2.00
C LEU A 81 3.00 44.79 2.91
N ASP A 82 1.81 45.29 3.20
CA ASP A 82 0.79 44.61 3.97
C ASP A 82 0.26 43.40 3.20
N ARG A 83 0.06 43.53 1.89
CA ARG A 83 -0.32 42.38 1.03
C ARG A 83 0.77 41.29 0.99
N TYR A 84 2.08 41.69 0.93
CA TYR A 84 3.17 40.71 1.04
C TYR A 84 3.15 39.99 2.38
N LYS A 85 2.92 40.73 3.49
CA LYS A 85 2.82 40.12 4.83
C LYS A 85 1.64 39.17 4.93
N GLU A 86 0.48 39.54 4.38
CA GLU A 86 -0.71 38.68 4.33
C GLU A 86 -0.44 37.40 3.51
N LEU A 87 0.16 37.53 2.32
CA LEU A 87 0.53 36.40 1.49
C LEU A 87 1.59 35.50 2.15
N ALA A 88 2.54 36.10 2.89
CA ALA A 88 3.56 35.38 3.61
C ALA A 88 3.04 34.73 4.91
N ALA A 89 2.05 35.35 5.57
CA ALA A 89 1.44 34.83 6.79
C ALA A 89 0.40 33.73 6.55
N GLN A 90 -0.06 33.58 5.31
CA GLN A 90 -0.86 32.42 4.93
C GLN A 90 0.04 31.20 4.91
N GLU A 91 0.16 30.51 6.05
CA GLU A 91 0.73 29.19 6.12
C GLU A 91 -0.15 28.24 5.29
N TYR A 92 0.28 27.98 4.09
CA TYR A 92 -0.24 26.84 3.33
C TYR A 92 0.61 25.64 3.74
N ASP A 93 -0.03 24.70 4.39
CA ASP A 93 0.52 23.36 4.55
C ASP A 93 0.69 22.77 3.14
N THR A 94 1.85 23.02 2.56
CA THR A 94 2.20 22.37 1.29
C THR A 94 2.08 20.89 1.52
N LYS A 95 1.13 20.22 0.84
CA LYS A 95 1.22 18.79 0.68
C LYS A 95 2.56 18.55 0.01
N ASP A 96 3.53 18.13 0.78
CA ASP A 96 4.71 17.49 0.19
C ASP A 96 4.18 16.43 -0.74
N GLY A 97 4.71 16.41 -1.96
CA GLY A 97 4.19 15.62 -3.07
C GLY A 97 3.81 14.20 -2.66
N ALA A 98 2.82 13.62 -3.32
CA ALA A 98 2.32 12.27 -3.04
C ALA A 98 3.47 11.33 -2.73
N ALA A 99 3.35 10.57 -1.65
CA ALA A 99 4.37 9.61 -1.24
C ALA A 99 4.68 8.69 -2.43
N GLN A 100 5.89 8.76 -2.98
CA GLN A 100 6.32 7.90 -4.08
C GLN A 100 7.16 6.77 -3.50
N ILE A 101 6.56 5.62 -3.27
CA ILE A 101 7.29 4.42 -2.85
C ILE A 101 8.01 3.86 -4.08
N GLN A 102 9.33 3.86 -4.04
CA GLN A 102 10.16 3.15 -5.03
C GLN A 102 10.73 1.90 -4.36
N ILE A 103 10.34 0.74 -4.88
CA ILE A 103 10.81 -0.55 -4.38
C ILE A 103 12.08 -0.92 -5.14
N PRO A 104 13.23 -1.06 -4.46
CA PRO A 104 14.48 -1.36 -5.13
C PRO A 104 14.55 -2.82 -5.54
N ILE A 105 15.17 -3.09 -6.68
CA ILE A 105 15.50 -4.45 -7.14
C ILE A 105 16.98 -4.68 -6.94
N THR A 106 17.32 -5.74 -6.23
CA THR A 106 18.71 -6.14 -6.00
C THR A 106 19.34 -6.83 -7.21
N ARG A 107 18.57 -7.70 -7.87
CA ARG A 107 19.01 -8.54 -8.99
C ARG A 107 17.88 -8.70 -10.01
N LYS A 108 18.21 -8.80 -11.30
CA LYS A 108 17.22 -9.14 -12.32
C LYS A 108 16.73 -10.57 -12.13
N LEU A 109 15.42 -10.76 -12.25
CA LEU A 109 14.78 -12.07 -12.26
C LEU A 109 15.16 -12.86 -13.55
N GLY A 110 15.33 -14.17 -13.39
CA GLY A 110 15.36 -15.10 -14.50
C GLY A 110 13.96 -15.40 -15.04
N GLN A 111 13.86 -16.36 -15.95
CA GLN A 111 12.58 -16.78 -16.53
C GLN A 111 11.72 -17.59 -15.55
N LYS A 112 12.35 -18.37 -14.67
CA LYS A 112 11.66 -19.15 -13.62
C LYS A 112 11.67 -18.36 -12.33
N VAL A 113 10.50 -18.08 -11.77
CA VAL A 113 10.36 -17.37 -10.50
C VAL A 113 9.87 -18.33 -9.43
N VAL A 114 8.60 -18.72 -9.44
CA VAL A 114 8.03 -19.75 -8.56
C VAL A 114 7.11 -20.62 -9.39
N ILE A 115 7.38 -21.91 -9.41
CA ILE A 115 6.58 -22.92 -10.13
C ILE A 115 6.12 -23.95 -9.12
N ALA A 116 4.83 -24.21 -9.07
CA ALA A 116 4.19 -25.25 -8.27
C ALA A 116 3.50 -26.25 -9.20
N GLU A 117 3.77 -27.53 -9.02
CA GLU A 117 3.17 -28.63 -9.79
C GLU A 117 2.61 -29.68 -8.85
N GLY A 118 1.28 -29.84 -8.84
CA GLY A 118 0.58 -30.84 -8.05
C GLY A 118 0.78 -30.73 -6.54
N LEU A 119 0.97 -29.51 -6.03
CA LEU A 119 1.36 -29.23 -4.66
C LEU A 119 0.20 -29.53 -3.70
N SER A 120 0.49 -30.36 -2.68
CA SER A 120 -0.50 -30.71 -1.65
C SER A 120 0.08 -30.56 -0.25
N LYS A 121 -0.74 -30.14 0.71
CA LYS A 121 -0.36 -29.94 2.11
C LYS A 121 -1.51 -30.27 3.05
N SER A 122 -1.18 -30.98 4.13
CA SER A 122 -2.08 -31.28 5.22
C SER A 122 -1.42 -31.04 6.58
N PHE A 123 -2.20 -30.78 7.61
CA PHE A 123 -1.78 -30.74 9.00
C PHE A 123 -2.73 -31.58 9.86
N ASP A 124 -2.20 -32.45 10.68
CA ASP A 124 -2.95 -33.30 11.59
C ASP A 124 -4.13 -34.04 10.92
N GLY A 125 -3.92 -34.50 9.68
CA GLY A 125 -4.94 -35.20 8.89
C GLY A 125 -6.00 -34.30 8.25
N ARG A 126 -5.90 -32.97 8.42
CA ARG A 126 -6.73 -31.98 7.73
C ARG A 126 -6.05 -31.53 6.47
N MET A 127 -6.66 -31.77 5.32
CA MET A 127 -6.23 -31.23 4.03
C MET A 127 -6.33 -29.69 4.06
N ILE A 128 -5.26 -29.02 3.68
CA ILE A 128 -5.21 -27.56 3.55
C ILE A 128 -5.41 -27.18 2.09
N PHE A 129 -4.65 -27.79 1.18
CA PHE A 129 -4.86 -27.71 -0.26
C PHE A 129 -4.32 -28.97 -0.94
N GLU A 130 -4.92 -29.31 -2.07
CA GLU A 130 -4.62 -30.51 -2.86
C GLU A 130 -4.45 -30.14 -4.34
N ASP A 131 -3.46 -30.76 -4.99
CA ASP A 131 -3.19 -30.68 -6.43
C ASP A 131 -3.08 -29.23 -6.97
N MET A 132 -2.50 -28.33 -6.18
CA MET A 132 -2.33 -26.94 -6.57
C MET A 132 -1.19 -26.78 -7.57
N SER A 133 -1.47 -26.16 -8.73
CA SER A 133 -0.47 -25.88 -9.75
C SER A 133 -0.58 -24.45 -10.21
N PHE A 134 0.57 -23.75 -10.27
CA PHE A 134 0.66 -22.39 -10.79
C PHE A 134 2.11 -22.08 -11.25
N ASP A 135 2.24 -21.12 -12.16
CA ASP A 135 3.51 -20.56 -12.59
C ASP A 135 3.48 -19.03 -12.44
N LEU A 136 4.35 -18.50 -11.59
CA LEU A 136 4.52 -17.05 -11.41
C LEU A 136 5.45 -16.51 -12.48
N PRO A 137 4.95 -15.78 -13.48
CA PRO A 137 5.77 -15.24 -14.55
C PRO A 137 6.62 -14.05 -14.07
N PRO A 138 7.77 -13.78 -14.71
CA PRO A 138 8.57 -12.60 -14.43
C PRO A 138 7.75 -11.29 -14.58
N GLY A 139 7.82 -10.42 -13.57
CA GLY A 139 7.03 -9.18 -13.52
C GLY A 139 5.57 -9.40 -13.11
N GLY A 140 5.17 -10.65 -12.81
CA GLY A 140 3.81 -10.96 -12.34
C GLY A 140 3.58 -10.53 -10.91
N ILE A 141 2.35 -10.08 -10.64
CA ILE A 141 1.84 -9.80 -9.30
C ILE A 141 0.67 -10.74 -9.05
N VAL A 142 0.84 -11.67 -8.11
CA VAL A 142 -0.19 -12.64 -7.73
C VAL A 142 -0.94 -12.16 -6.51
N GLY A 143 -2.23 -11.94 -6.63
CA GLY A 143 -3.12 -11.75 -5.49
C GLY A 143 -3.59 -13.08 -4.94
N ILE A 144 -3.37 -13.34 -3.66
CA ILE A 144 -3.89 -14.53 -2.96
C ILE A 144 -5.12 -14.15 -2.17
N ILE A 145 -6.21 -14.86 -2.42
CA ILE A 145 -7.49 -14.68 -1.74
C ILE A 145 -7.98 -16.00 -1.13
N GLY A 146 -8.86 -15.91 -0.15
CA GLY A 146 -9.48 -17.09 0.49
C GLY A 146 -9.72 -16.88 1.97
N PRO A 147 -10.49 -17.79 2.61
CA PRO A 147 -10.83 -17.68 4.01
C PRO A 147 -9.60 -17.80 4.94
N ASN A 148 -9.76 -17.38 6.19
CA ASN A 148 -8.71 -17.56 7.18
C ASN A 148 -8.48 -19.05 7.46
N GLY A 149 -7.22 -19.46 7.58
CA GLY A 149 -6.85 -20.86 7.78
C GLY A 149 -6.89 -21.74 6.52
N ALA A 150 -7.09 -21.15 5.32
CA ALA A 150 -7.07 -21.89 4.05
C ALA A 150 -5.68 -22.26 3.55
N GLY A 151 -4.59 -21.83 4.23
CA GLY A 151 -3.23 -22.21 3.85
C GLY A 151 -2.41 -21.10 3.18
N LYS A 152 -2.91 -19.85 3.12
CA LYS A 152 -2.21 -18.73 2.49
C LYS A 152 -0.81 -18.49 3.08
N THR A 153 -0.70 -18.38 4.39
CA THR A 153 0.59 -18.23 5.09
C THR A 153 1.46 -19.49 5.00
N THR A 154 0.83 -20.69 4.91
CA THR A 154 1.55 -21.94 4.69
C THR A 154 2.26 -21.94 3.33
N LEU A 155 1.59 -21.49 2.28
CA LEU A 155 2.21 -21.32 0.96
C LEU A 155 3.41 -20.36 1.02
N PHE A 156 3.31 -19.26 1.76
CA PHE A 156 4.45 -18.34 1.94
C PHE A 156 5.63 -19.03 2.64
N ARG A 157 5.37 -19.81 3.70
CA ARG A 157 6.43 -20.58 4.38
C ARG A 157 7.09 -21.61 3.46
N MET A 158 6.29 -22.23 2.59
CA MET A 158 6.83 -23.17 1.59
C MET A 158 7.70 -22.48 0.55
N ILE A 159 7.28 -21.32 0.03
CA ILE A 159 8.09 -20.52 -0.89
C ILE A 159 9.42 -20.09 -0.23
N MET A 160 9.40 -19.79 1.07
CA MET A 160 10.60 -19.45 1.85
C MET A 160 11.46 -20.67 2.22
N GLY A 161 11.02 -21.90 1.91
CA GLY A 161 11.71 -23.13 2.31
C GLY A 161 11.66 -23.42 3.82
N GLN A 162 10.67 -22.90 4.52
CA GLN A 162 10.44 -23.11 5.96
C GLN A 162 9.46 -24.23 6.23
N GLU A 163 8.73 -24.68 5.22
CA GLU A 163 7.76 -25.75 5.28
C GLU A 163 7.85 -26.60 4.01
N ASP A 164 7.76 -27.92 4.14
CA ASP A 164 7.83 -28.86 3.01
C ASP A 164 6.42 -29.23 2.52
N ALA A 165 6.31 -29.56 1.24
CA ALA A 165 5.10 -30.13 0.67
C ALA A 165 4.93 -31.60 1.10
N ASP A 166 3.68 -32.06 1.22
CA ASP A 166 3.39 -33.47 1.42
C ASP A 166 3.42 -34.22 0.08
N ALA A 167 3.04 -33.55 -1.01
CA ALA A 167 3.16 -34.06 -2.39
C ALA A 167 3.35 -32.91 -3.39
N GLY A 168 3.79 -33.25 -4.59
CA GLY A 168 4.06 -32.29 -5.66
C GLY A 168 5.44 -31.67 -5.54
N VAL A 169 5.69 -30.62 -6.36
CA VAL A 169 6.98 -29.91 -6.43
C VAL A 169 6.75 -28.42 -6.36
N LEU A 170 7.51 -27.75 -5.51
CA LEU A 170 7.63 -26.29 -5.49
C LEU A 170 9.04 -25.88 -5.84
N ALA A 171 9.21 -25.23 -6.97
CA ALA A 171 10.52 -24.78 -7.45
C ALA A 171 10.60 -23.24 -7.37
N VAL A 172 11.61 -22.75 -6.64
CA VAL A 172 11.96 -21.33 -6.59
C VAL A 172 13.22 -21.12 -7.44
N GLY A 173 13.19 -20.13 -8.33
CA GLY A 173 14.28 -19.87 -9.25
C GLY A 173 15.57 -19.44 -8.53
N GLU A 174 16.74 -19.84 -9.04
CA GLU A 174 18.06 -19.52 -8.47
C GLU A 174 18.39 -18.02 -8.42
N THR A 175 17.68 -17.21 -9.22
CA THR A 175 17.85 -15.76 -9.27
C THR A 175 16.91 -15.01 -8.35
N VAL A 176 16.07 -15.74 -7.61
CA VAL A 176 15.05 -15.15 -6.72
C VAL A 176 15.68 -14.76 -5.40
N ASP A 177 15.52 -13.48 -5.05
CA ASP A 177 15.81 -12.93 -3.73
C ASP A 177 14.46 -12.59 -3.07
N ILE A 178 14.08 -13.36 -2.05
CA ILE A 178 12.80 -13.21 -1.38
C ILE A 178 12.88 -12.11 -0.32
N SER A 179 11.91 -11.20 -0.34
CA SER A 179 11.65 -10.25 0.74
C SER A 179 10.25 -10.51 1.30
N TYR A 180 10.17 -10.98 2.53
CA TYR A 180 8.91 -11.33 3.19
C TYR A 180 8.47 -10.27 4.18
N VAL A 181 7.24 -9.82 4.03
CA VAL A 181 6.56 -8.87 4.92
C VAL A 181 5.52 -9.63 5.74
N ASP A 182 5.88 -9.97 6.97
CA ASP A 182 4.97 -10.63 7.90
C ASP A 182 4.07 -9.60 8.63
N GLN A 183 2.88 -10.04 9.02
CA GLN A 183 2.00 -9.30 9.94
C GLN A 183 2.59 -9.13 11.35
N SER A 184 3.60 -9.94 11.73
CA SER A 184 4.18 -9.86 13.06
C SER A 184 4.92 -8.53 13.25
N ARG A 185 4.36 -7.68 14.10
CA ARG A 185 4.89 -6.36 14.48
C ARG A 185 6.12 -6.45 15.41
N ASP A 186 6.56 -7.67 15.70
CA ASP A 186 7.59 -7.95 16.71
C ASP A 186 9.03 -7.60 16.29
N ALA A 187 9.22 -7.32 14.99
CA ALA A 187 10.57 -7.01 14.48
C ALA A 187 11.00 -5.53 14.63
N LEU A 188 10.13 -4.66 15.17
CA LEU A 188 10.44 -3.24 15.37
C LEU A 188 10.94 -2.95 16.79
N ASP A 189 12.06 -2.24 16.90
CA ASP A 189 12.59 -1.83 18.19
C ASP A 189 11.85 -0.59 18.73
N ALA A 190 11.01 -0.80 19.76
CA ALA A 190 10.21 0.25 20.38
C ALA A 190 11.04 1.43 20.93
N LYS A 191 12.33 1.21 21.22
CA LYS A 191 13.23 2.22 21.79
C LYS A 191 13.92 3.09 20.75
N LYS A 192 13.84 2.71 19.48
CA LYS A 192 14.39 3.51 18.37
C LYS A 192 13.41 4.53 17.89
N THR A 193 13.91 5.63 17.33
CA THR A 193 13.08 6.57 16.58
C THR A 193 12.73 5.97 15.21
N VAL A 194 11.65 6.48 14.60
CA VAL A 194 11.26 6.11 13.23
C VAL A 194 12.45 6.21 12.27
N TYR A 195 13.19 7.33 12.37
CA TYR A 195 14.39 7.54 11.56
C TYR A 195 15.44 6.44 11.80
N GLN A 196 15.75 6.14 13.04
CA GLN A 196 16.75 5.12 13.39
C GLN A 196 16.32 3.72 12.96
N GLU A 197 15.04 3.40 13.09
CA GLU A 197 14.51 2.08 12.75
C GLU A 197 14.52 1.86 11.23
N ILE A 198 14.11 2.86 10.44
CA ILE A 198 14.11 2.77 8.98
C ILE A 198 15.52 2.87 8.40
N SER A 199 16.35 3.79 8.90
CA SER A 199 17.67 4.07 8.30
C SER A 199 18.81 3.22 8.87
N GLY A 200 18.62 2.59 10.04
CA GLY A 200 19.70 1.97 10.78
C GLY A 200 20.72 3.01 11.31
N GLY A 201 20.31 4.31 11.37
CA GLY A 201 21.17 5.41 11.80
C GLY A 201 22.01 6.04 10.68
N ASN A 202 21.92 5.52 9.45
CA ASN A 202 22.67 6.05 8.31
C ASN A 202 21.99 7.30 7.72
N GLU A 203 22.75 8.29 7.30
CA GLU A 203 22.22 9.49 6.64
C GLU A 203 21.79 9.21 5.19
N THR A 204 22.45 8.27 4.54
CA THR A 204 22.19 7.88 3.16
C THR A 204 21.86 6.39 3.11
N LEU A 205 20.78 6.05 2.42
CA LEU A 205 20.33 4.70 2.17
C LEU A 205 20.66 4.30 0.74
N GLU A 206 21.14 3.09 0.57
CA GLU A 206 21.22 2.47 -0.74
C GLU A 206 19.90 1.78 -1.02
N VAL A 207 19.19 2.28 -2.03
CA VAL A 207 17.88 1.77 -2.48
C VAL A 207 18.05 1.31 -3.92
N GLY A 208 18.34 0.04 -4.11
CA GLY A 208 18.78 -0.49 -5.39
C GLY A 208 20.13 0.12 -5.82
N LYS A 209 20.17 0.73 -7.01
CA LYS A 209 21.35 1.45 -7.51
C LYS A 209 21.41 2.92 -7.10
N ALA A 210 20.37 3.44 -6.45
CA ALA A 210 20.26 4.84 -6.07
C ALA A 210 20.68 5.06 -4.62
N LYS A 211 21.39 6.17 -4.37
CA LYS A 211 21.64 6.65 -3.01
C LYS A 211 20.60 7.72 -2.68
N ILE A 212 19.82 7.49 -1.63
CA ILE A 212 18.74 8.37 -1.21
C ILE A 212 19.02 8.84 0.21
N HIS A 213 18.79 10.11 0.48
CA HIS A 213 18.89 10.64 1.85
C HIS A 213 17.82 9.99 2.73
N ALA A 214 18.21 9.44 3.90
CA ALA A 214 17.34 8.65 4.76
C ALA A 214 16.09 9.42 5.22
N ARG A 215 16.22 10.72 5.51
CA ARG A 215 15.07 11.57 5.87
C ARG A 215 14.05 11.69 4.73
N SER A 216 14.52 11.80 3.48
CA SER A 216 13.67 11.82 2.30
C SER A 216 12.96 10.48 2.10
N TYR A 217 13.65 9.37 2.36
CA TYR A 217 13.05 8.04 2.30
C TYR A 217 11.95 7.86 3.35
N CYS A 218 12.18 8.28 4.60
CA CYS A 218 11.13 8.28 5.63
C CYS A 218 9.91 9.12 5.21
N GLY A 219 10.14 10.25 4.56
CA GLY A 219 9.08 11.12 4.03
C GLY A 219 8.18 10.44 3.01
N ARG A 220 8.69 9.47 2.24
CA ARG A 220 7.92 8.67 1.27
C ARG A 220 6.87 7.78 1.94
N PHE A 221 7.06 7.45 3.22
CA PHE A 221 6.12 6.69 4.04
C PHE A 221 5.31 7.61 4.98
N ASN A 222 5.20 8.89 4.62
CA ASN A 222 4.45 9.91 5.35
C ASN A 222 4.97 10.22 6.76
N PHE A 223 6.27 9.98 7.03
CA PHE A 223 6.95 10.45 8.23
C PHE A 223 7.71 11.75 7.93
N LYS A 224 7.14 12.89 8.33
CA LYS A 224 7.67 14.22 8.00
C LYS A 224 8.17 14.94 9.24
N GLY A 225 9.23 15.73 9.08
CA GLY A 225 9.74 16.61 10.12
C GLY A 225 9.93 15.92 11.46
N THR A 226 9.14 16.32 12.46
CA THR A 226 9.19 15.81 13.83
C THR A 226 8.73 14.36 13.97
N ASP A 227 7.90 13.85 13.06
CA ASP A 227 7.40 12.45 13.13
C ASP A 227 8.55 11.45 13.03
N GLN A 228 9.62 11.79 12.33
CA GLN A 228 10.82 10.94 12.23
C GLN A 228 11.57 10.76 13.55
N GLN A 229 11.31 11.65 14.53
CA GLN A 229 11.93 11.60 15.84
C GLN A 229 11.05 10.88 16.90
N LYS A 230 9.79 10.56 16.58
CA LYS A 230 8.92 9.77 17.45
C LYS A 230 9.53 8.40 17.68
N PHE A 231 9.40 7.88 18.90
CA PHE A 231 9.78 6.51 19.18
C PHE A 231 8.78 5.53 18.56
N VAL A 232 9.28 4.41 18.06
CA VAL A 232 8.43 3.37 17.45
C VAL A 232 7.40 2.84 18.46
N GLY A 233 7.76 2.82 19.76
CA GLY A 233 6.85 2.44 20.83
C GLY A 233 5.62 3.33 20.98
N ASP A 234 5.72 4.61 20.60
CA ASP A 234 4.66 5.62 20.75
C ASP A 234 3.75 5.71 19.51
N LEU A 235 4.07 4.95 18.46
CA LEU A 235 3.32 4.98 17.21
C LEU A 235 1.99 4.23 17.31
N SER A 236 0.99 4.70 16.57
CA SER A 236 -0.24 3.95 16.31
C SER A 236 0.04 2.66 15.52
N GLY A 237 -0.94 1.76 15.47
CA GLY A 237 -0.83 0.51 14.69
C GLY A 237 -0.50 0.77 13.22
N GLY A 238 -1.21 1.71 12.58
CA GLY A 238 -0.97 2.07 11.18
C GLY A 238 0.40 2.72 10.95
N GLU A 239 0.87 3.57 11.87
CA GLU A 239 2.22 4.13 11.79
C GLU A 239 3.30 3.07 11.92
N ARG A 240 3.16 2.10 12.84
CA ARG A 240 4.09 0.96 12.96
C ARG A 240 4.13 0.13 11.69
N ASN A 241 2.98 -0.11 11.08
CA ASN A 241 2.90 -0.85 9.84
C ASN A 241 3.62 -0.14 8.69
N ARG A 242 3.51 1.20 8.60
CA ARG A 242 4.29 2.02 7.66
C ARG A 242 5.80 1.94 7.91
N VAL A 243 6.23 1.97 9.17
CA VAL A 243 7.68 1.80 9.52
C VAL A 243 8.17 0.43 9.10
N HIS A 244 7.40 -0.62 9.41
CA HIS A 244 7.73 -1.99 9.04
C HIS A 244 7.86 -2.14 7.52
N MET A 245 6.89 -1.64 6.77
CA MET A 245 6.91 -1.63 5.31
C MET A 245 8.11 -0.85 4.75
N ALA A 246 8.40 0.33 5.30
CA ALA A 246 9.56 1.13 4.89
C ALA A 246 10.87 0.37 5.10
N LYS A 247 11.01 -0.33 6.24
CA LYS A 247 12.19 -1.13 6.56
C LYS A 247 12.37 -2.29 5.60
N LEU A 248 11.29 -3.00 5.28
CA LEU A 248 11.30 -4.17 4.41
C LEU A 248 11.56 -3.80 2.96
N LEU A 249 10.86 -2.80 2.44
CA LEU A 249 11.06 -2.34 1.07
C LEU A 249 12.45 -1.72 0.84
N ARG A 250 13.15 -1.33 1.92
CA ARG A 250 14.53 -0.88 1.85
C ARG A 250 15.50 -2.04 1.60
N SER A 251 15.27 -3.20 2.23
CA SER A 251 16.18 -4.34 2.14
C SER A 251 16.37 -4.84 0.70
N GLY A 252 15.42 -4.51 -0.16
CA GLY A 252 15.41 -4.96 -1.53
C GLY A 252 14.94 -6.41 -1.63
N GLY A 253 14.90 -6.90 -2.84
CA GLY A 253 14.44 -8.22 -3.20
C GLY A 253 13.88 -8.14 -4.62
N ASN A 254 13.72 -9.26 -5.27
CA ASN A 254 13.08 -9.31 -6.58
C ASN A 254 11.80 -10.16 -6.57
N LEU A 255 11.51 -10.84 -5.45
CA LEU A 255 10.24 -11.46 -5.13
C LEU A 255 9.75 -10.95 -3.77
N LEU A 256 8.67 -10.20 -3.77
CA LEU A 256 8.03 -9.70 -2.55
C LEU A 256 6.91 -10.65 -2.13
N LEU A 257 6.93 -11.12 -0.89
CA LEU A 257 5.83 -11.83 -0.27
C LEU A 257 5.19 -10.89 0.76
N LEU A 258 3.96 -10.44 0.50
CA LEU A 258 3.25 -9.46 1.32
C LEU A 258 2.02 -10.12 1.95
N ASP A 259 2.02 -10.28 3.27
CA ASP A 259 0.89 -10.84 4.02
C ASP A 259 0.04 -9.71 4.63
N GLU A 260 -1.15 -9.47 4.06
CA GLU A 260 -2.10 -8.42 4.45
C GLU A 260 -1.47 -7.01 4.58
N PRO A 261 -0.74 -6.53 3.55
CA PRO A 261 -0.02 -5.25 3.64
C PRO A 261 -0.97 -4.04 3.70
N THR A 262 -2.24 -4.25 3.38
CA THR A 262 -3.27 -3.20 3.33
C THR A 262 -3.89 -2.90 4.69
N ASN A 263 -3.69 -3.79 5.68
CA ASN A 263 -4.29 -3.64 7.00
C ASN A 263 -3.73 -2.39 7.71
N ASP A 264 -4.64 -1.59 8.28
CA ASP A 264 -4.33 -0.37 9.04
C ASP A 264 -3.55 0.72 8.28
N LEU A 265 -3.47 0.65 6.94
CA LEU A 265 -2.90 1.73 6.13
C LEU A 265 -3.94 2.80 5.82
N ASP A 266 -3.52 4.06 5.87
CA ASP A 266 -4.32 5.16 5.35
C ASP A 266 -4.34 5.14 3.80
N ILE A 267 -5.34 5.79 3.22
CA ILE A 267 -5.60 5.76 1.78
C ILE A 267 -4.42 6.32 0.96
N GLU A 268 -3.68 7.30 1.49
CA GLU A 268 -2.53 7.90 0.78
C GLU A 268 -1.37 6.93 0.73
N THR A 269 -1.09 6.22 1.83
CA THR A 269 -0.07 5.18 1.91
C THR A 269 -0.43 3.97 1.04
N LEU A 270 -1.71 3.56 1.03
CA LEU A 270 -2.20 2.49 0.16
C LEU A 270 -1.97 2.80 -1.32
N ARG A 271 -2.26 4.03 -1.75
CA ARG A 271 -2.00 4.46 -3.13
C ARG A 271 -0.53 4.46 -3.48
N ALA A 272 0.31 4.98 -2.57
CA ALA A 272 1.74 4.96 -2.78
C ALA A 272 2.27 3.52 -2.91
N LEU A 273 1.72 2.57 -2.14
CA LEU A 273 2.03 1.15 -2.26
C LEU A 273 1.55 0.57 -3.60
N GLU A 274 0.32 0.89 -4.04
CA GLU A 274 -0.20 0.48 -5.34
C GLU A 274 0.71 0.96 -6.49
N GLU A 275 1.09 2.23 -6.48
CA GLU A 275 2.00 2.82 -7.47
C GLU A 275 3.39 2.19 -7.41
N GLY A 276 3.90 1.95 -6.19
CA GLY A 276 5.17 1.30 -5.96
C GLY A 276 5.20 -0.13 -6.51
N LEU A 277 4.17 -0.92 -6.24
CA LEU A 277 4.05 -2.30 -6.74
C LEU A 277 3.83 -2.33 -8.26
N SER A 278 2.98 -1.45 -8.80
CA SER A 278 2.75 -1.37 -10.26
C SER A 278 4.00 -0.99 -11.05
N SER A 279 4.92 -0.24 -10.43
CA SER A 279 6.20 0.15 -11.03
C SER A 279 7.35 -0.78 -10.65
N PHE A 280 7.09 -1.81 -9.83
CA PHE A 280 8.10 -2.75 -9.38
C PHE A 280 8.53 -3.67 -10.52
N GLY A 281 9.81 -3.69 -10.84
CA GLY A 281 10.33 -4.54 -11.91
C GLY A 281 10.65 -5.98 -11.49
N GLY A 282 10.27 -6.41 -10.28
CA GLY A 282 10.30 -7.78 -9.78
C GLY A 282 8.93 -8.43 -9.82
N CYS A 283 8.75 -9.49 -9.03
CA CYS A 283 7.47 -10.16 -8.80
C CYS A 283 6.96 -9.90 -7.39
N ALA A 284 5.65 -9.97 -7.21
CA ALA A 284 5.05 -9.92 -5.89
C ALA A 284 3.96 -10.99 -5.73
N VAL A 285 3.88 -11.56 -4.53
CA VAL A 285 2.78 -12.41 -4.11
C VAL A 285 2.14 -11.73 -2.91
N VAL A 286 0.87 -11.38 -3.02
CA VAL A 286 0.19 -10.51 -2.06
C VAL A 286 -1.05 -11.19 -1.54
N VAL A 287 -1.09 -11.52 -0.26
CA VAL A 287 -2.32 -11.90 0.43
C VAL A 287 -3.03 -10.62 0.82
N SER A 288 -4.27 -10.43 0.38
CA SER A 288 -5.08 -9.28 0.82
C SER A 288 -6.58 -9.58 0.74
N HIS A 289 -7.31 -9.01 1.69
CA HIS A 289 -8.77 -8.95 1.66
C HIS A 289 -9.30 -7.70 0.96
N ASP A 290 -8.44 -6.74 0.63
CA ASP A 290 -8.82 -5.53 -0.12
C ASP A 290 -8.93 -5.85 -1.62
N ARG A 291 -10.17 -6.11 -2.05
CA ARG A 291 -10.50 -6.43 -3.46
C ARG A 291 -10.13 -5.30 -4.41
N TRP A 292 -10.31 -4.06 -3.96
CA TRP A 292 -9.96 -2.87 -4.75
C TRP A 292 -8.44 -2.78 -5.00
N PHE A 293 -7.67 -3.08 -3.98
CA PHE A 293 -6.22 -3.14 -4.09
C PHE A 293 -5.77 -4.20 -5.08
N LEU A 294 -6.30 -5.43 -4.94
CA LEU A 294 -5.98 -6.54 -5.85
C LEU A 294 -6.42 -6.28 -7.28
N ASP A 295 -7.58 -5.62 -7.48
CA ASP A 295 -8.06 -5.28 -8.82
C ASP A 295 -7.12 -4.32 -9.57
N ARG A 296 -6.41 -3.47 -8.83
CA ARG A 296 -5.47 -2.48 -9.39
C ARG A 296 -4.07 -3.02 -9.67
N ILE A 297 -3.59 -3.95 -8.85
CA ILE A 297 -2.20 -4.39 -8.92
C ILE A 297 -2.02 -5.81 -9.46
N ALA A 298 -2.99 -6.71 -9.23
CA ALA A 298 -2.81 -8.12 -9.55
C ALA A 298 -2.86 -8.37 -11.06
N THR A 299 -1.93 -9.18 -11.53
CA THR A 299 -1.90 -9.75 -12.88
C THR A 299 -2.48 -11.16 -12.91
N HIS A 300 -2.47 -11.81 -11.75
CA HIS A 300 -3.00 -13.15 -11.55
C HIS A 300 -3.64 -13.25 -10.16
N ILE A 301 -4.63 -14.11 -10.03
CA ILE A 301 -5.28 -14.44 -8.74
C ILE A 301 -5.12 -15.93 -8.44
N LEU A 302 -4.69 -16.22 -7.21
CA LEU A 302 -4.68 -17.56 -6.64
C LEU A 302 -5.75 -17.62 -5.55
N SER A 303 -6.86 -18.30 -5.84
CA SER A 303 -8.02 -18.36 -4.95
C SER A 303 -8.06 -19.69 -4.18
N PHE A 304 -7.98 -19.60 -2.87
CA PHE A 304 -8.23 -20.72 -1.96
C PHE A 304 -9.72 -20.79 -1.67
N GLU A 305 -10.40 -21.81 -2.18
CA GLU A 305 -11.88 -21.93 -2.07
C GLU A 305 -12.34 -22.42 -0.69
N GLY A 306 -11.42 -22.87 0.17
CA GLY A 306 -11.71 -23.27 1.55
C GLY A 306 -12.11 -24.74 1.75
N ASP A 307 -12.27 -25.48 0.66
CA ASP A 307 -12.53 -26.93 0.63
C ASP A 307 -11.28 -27.75 0.29
N GLY A 308 -10.13 -27.13 0.24
CA GLY A 308 -8.85 -27.70 -0.20
C GLY A 308 -8.53 -27.44 -1.66
N SER A 309 -9.51 -27.00 -2.46
CA SER A 309 -9.26 -26.62 -3.85
C SER A 309 -8.64 -25.23 -3.95
N VAL A 310 -7.73 -25.06 -4.92
CA VAL A 310 -7.09 -23.79 -5.24
C VAL A 310 -7.20 -23.54 -6.73
N VAL A 311 -7.62 -22.33 -7.09
CA VAL A 311 -7.86 -21.94 -8.48
C VAL A 311 -6.89 -20.86 -8.89
N TRP A 312 -6.17 -21.11 -9.97
CA TRP A 312 -5.29 -20.14 -10.63
C TRP A 312 -6.04 -19.42 -11.75
N CYS A 313 -6.09 -18.09 -11.70
CA CYS A 313 -6.75 -17.26 -12.69
C CYS A 313 -5.78 -16.19 -13.21
N GLU A 314 -5.68 -16.07 -14.52
CA GLU A 314 -5.01 -14.96 -15.18
C GLU A 314 -5.92 -13.73 -15.20
N GLY A 315 -5.38 -12.58 -14.81
CA GLY A 315 -6.08 -11.31 -14.72
C GLY A 315 -6.17 -10.76 -13.29
N ASN A 316 -6.89 -9.67 -13.15
CA ASN A 316 -7.11 -8.98 -11.88
C ASN A 316 -8.31 -9.57 -11.10
N TYR A 317 -8.65 -8.96 -9.96
CA TYR A 317 -9.75 -9.43 -9.12
C TYR A 317 -11.10 -9.46 -9.86
N ARG A 318 -11.39 -8.46 -10.69
CA ARG A 318 -12.63 -8.42 -11.50
C ARG A 318 -12.68 -9.56 -12.53
N SER A 319 -11.55 -9.85 -13.16
CA SER A 319 -11.45 -10.99 -14.12
C SER A 319 -11.72 -12.33 -13.40
N TYR A 320 -11.18 -12.49 -12.18
CA TYR A 320 -11.48 -13.65 -11.35
C TYR A 320 -12.96 -13.76 -10.98
N GLU A 321 -13.62 -12.64 -10.58
CA GLU A 321 -15.06 -12.67 -10.27
C GLU A 321 -15.91 -13.11 -11.46
N LEU A 322 -15.59 -12.66 -12.67
CA LEU A 322 -16.26 -13.08 -13.89
C LEU A 322 -16.07 -14.58 -14.15
N GLN A 323 -14.83 -15.07 -14.10
CA GLN A 323 -14.54 -16.50 -14.27
C GLN A 323 -15.21 -17.36 -13.19
N ARG A 324 -15.27 -16.87 -11.95
CA ARG A 324 -15.96 -17.55 -10.85
C ARG A 324 -17.46 -17.64 -11.10
N LYS A 325 -18.09 -16.57 -11.61
CA LYS A 325 -19.51 -16.57 -11.98
C LYS A 325 -19.80 -17.55 -13.12
N ASP A 326 -18.95 -17.58 -14.14
CA ASP A 326 -19.09 -18.51 -15.27
C ASP A 326 -18.94 -19.98 -14.83
N ARG A 327 -18.04 -20.25 -13.86
CA ARG A 327 -17.78 -21.61 -13.34
C ARG A 327 -18.88 -22.11 -12.39
N LEU A 328 -19.38 -21.25 -11.50
CA LEU A 328 -20.29 -21.62 -10.42
C LEU A 328 -21.75 -21.22 -10.66
N GLY A 329 -22.04 -20.38 -11.66
CA GLY A 329 -23.37 -19.85 -11.92
C GLY A 329 -23.93 -19.13 -10.69
N ASP A 330 -25.21 -19.36 -10.40
CA ASP A 330 -25.89 -18.74 -9.23
C ASP A 330 -25.29 -19.12 -7.89
N ALA A 331 -24.51 -20.22 -7.81
CA ALA A 331 -23.80 -20.63 -6.60
C ALA A 331 -22.61 -19.71 -6.26
N ALA A 332 -22.16 -18.89 -7.21
CA ALA A 332 -21.06 -17.92 -6.98
C ALA A 332 -21.41 -16.87 -5.91
N ASP A 333 -22.69 -16.49 -5.81
CA ASP A 333 -23.18 -15.49 -4.85
C ASP A 333 -23.58 -16.11 -3.49
N ALA A 334 -23.55 -17.45 -3.36
CA ALA A 334 -23.80 -18.10 -2.09
C ALA A 334 -22.64 -17.79 -1.11
N PRO A 335 -22.95 -17.33 0.13
CA PRO A 335 -21.90 -17.12 1.11
C PRO A 335 -21.14 -18.44 1.33
N VAL A 336 -19.84 -18.44 1.19
CA VAL A 336 -18.96 -19.57 1.54
C VAL A 336 -19.01 -19.69 3.07
N GLY A 337 -20.09 -20.34 3.55
CA GLY A 337 -20.37 -20.53 4.96
C GLY A 337 -19.53 -21.68 5.50
N GLY A 338 -18.51 -21.37 6.30
CA GLY A 338 -18.09 -22.33 7.31
C GLY A 338 -19.33 -22.69 8.14
N ARG A 339 -19.64 -24.00 8.28
CA ARG A 339 -20.70 -24.48 9.16
C ARG A 339 -20.33 -24.11 10.60
N PHE A 340 -20.71 -22.93 11.04
CA PHE A 340 -20.63 -22.57 12.44
C PHE A 340 -21.67 -23.43 13.21
N LYS A 341 -21.23 -24.12 14.25
CA LYS A 341 -22.19 -24.76 15.18
C LYS A 341 -23.09 -23.65 15.72
N PRO A 342 -24.43 -23.83 15.71
CA PRO A 342 -25.33 -22.87 16.32
C PRO A 342 -24.95 -22.71 17.79
N LEU A 343 -24.93 -21.48 18.26
CA LEU A 343 -24.72 -21.16 19.68
C LEU A 343 -25.81 -21.92 20.46
N SER A 344 -25.43 -22.91 21.26
CA SER A 344 -26.31 -23.53 22.24
C SER A 344 -26.67 -22.46 23.27
N ARG A 345 -27.98 -22.28 23.48
CA ARG A 345 -28.51 -21.45 24.58
C ARG A 345 -28.21 -22.08 25.93
#